data_b89b057384ab4470c95c799ae2162321
#
_entry.id   b89b057384ab4470c95c799ae2162321
#
_cell.length_a   1.000
_cell.length_b   1.000
_cell.length_c   1.000
_cell.angle_alpha   90.00
_cell.angle_beta   90.00
_cell.angle_gamma   90.00
#
_symmetry.space_group_name_H-M   'P 1'
#
loop_
_entity.id
_entity.type
_entity.pdbx_description
1 polymer ?
#
loop_
_entity_poly.entity_id
_entity_poly.type
_entity_poly.pdbx_seq_one_letter_code
_entity_poly.pdbx_strand_id
1 'polypeptide(L)'
;MPKSRIEKFSETEFKEIVLSSFGWRELYRKLGYTCSCNSHTKDTIQKYLNKYNLNVDHFTSSPIARTKRKTNEEIFKENSEVSSNTVRTRFLKNEYQKYKCSICGLEPFWNGKSLVLTLDHINGIHNDNRLENLRWVCPNCDRQLDTFAGKNKAYKNA
;
A
#
# COMPACT_ATOMS: atom_id res chain seq x y z
N MET A 1 -33.56 20.15 -8.16
CA MET A 1 -32.55 19.11 -7.89
C MET A 1 -31.21 19.64 -8.36
N PRO A 2 -30.10 19.46 -7.64
CA PRO A 2 -28.80 19.94 -8.10
C PRO A 2 -28.44 19.19 -9.39
N LYS A 3 -28.12 19.95 -10.45
CA LYS A 3 -27.71 19.40 -11.73
C LYS A 3 -26.44 18.56 -11.57
N SER A 4 -26.39 17.40 -12.21
CA SER A 4 -25.18 16.58 -12.23
C SER A 4 -24.00 17.37 -12.81
N ARG A 5 -22.78 17.18 -12.29
CA ARG A 5 -21.58 17.82 -12.83
C ARG A 5 -21.35 17.49 -14.32
N ILE A 6 -21.86 16.34 -14.76
CA ILE A 6 -21.76 15.87 -16.14
C ILE A 6 -22.60 16.73 -17.08
N GLU A 7 -23.70 17.31 -16.61
CA GLU A 7 -24.58 18.18 -17.43
C GLU A 7 -23.92 19.50 -17.86
N LYS A 8 -22.72 19.79 -17.34
CA LYS A 8 -21.92 20.94 -17.82
C LYS A 8 -21.20 20.66 -19.14
N PHE A 9 -21.09 19.42 -19.53
CA PHE A 9 -20.39 18.97 -20.70
C PHE A 9 -21.41 18.63 -21.80
N SER A 10 -21.12 19.04 -23.02
CA SER A 10 -21.85 18.58 -24.20
C SER A 10 -21.60 17.07 -24.42
N GLU A 11 -22.41 16.45 -25.26
CA GLU A 11 -22.22 15.04 -25.61
C GLU A 11 -20.83 14.77 -26.22
N THR A 12 -20.38 15.68 -27.11
CA THR A 12 -19.08 15.60 -27.78
C THR A 12 -17.93 15.68 -26.78
N GLU A 13 -17.95 16.66 -25.87
CA GLU A 13 -16.93 16.83 -24.83
C GLU A 13 -16.89 15.63 -23.87
N PHE A 14 -18.05 15.10 -23.48
CA PHE A 14 -18.11 13.93 -22.63
C PHE A 14 -17.50 12.70 -23.32
N LYS A 15 -17.80 12.48 -24.61
CA LYS A 15 -17.20 11.40 -25.40
C LYS A 15 -15.69 11.54 -25.50
N GLU A 16 -15.17 12.73 -25.78
CA GLU A 16 -13.73 12.98 -25.83
C GLU A 16 -13.04 12.73 -24.48
N ILE A 17 -13.67 13.18 -23.39
CA ILE A 17 -13.16 12.93 -22.02
C ILE A 17 -13.10 11.43 -21.74
N VAL A 18 -14.13 10.66 -22.08
CA VAL A 18 -14.16 9.21 -21.89
C VAL A 18 -13.08 8.53 -22.72
N LEU A 19 -13.01 8.80 -24.02
CA LEU A 19 -12.06 8.19 -24.94
C LEU A 19 -10.60 8.53 -24.62
N SER A 20 -10.34 9.74 -24.14
CA SER A 20 -9.01 10.19 -23.73
C SER A 20 -8.60 9.77 -22.32
N SER A 21 -9.46 9.07 -21.58
CA SER A 21 -9.18 8.62 -20.23
C SER A 21 -8.71 7.16 -20.25
N PHE A 22 -7.65 6.85 -19.52
CA PHE A 22 -7.10 5.49 -19.42
C PHE A 22 -7.71 4.67 -18.27
N GLY A 23 -8.57 5.28 -17.44
CA GLY A 23 -9.20 4.59 -16.31
C GLY A 23 -10.15 5.47 -15.52
N TRP A 24 -10.91 4.85 -14.63
CA TRP A 24 -11.94 5.50 -13.83
C TRP A 24 -11.45 6.72 -13.04
N ARG A 25 -10.27 6.63 -12.42
CA ARG A 25 -9.71 7.71 -11.60
C ARG A 25 -9.43 8.96 -12.43
N GLU A 26 -8.94 8.80 -13.64
CA GLU A 26 -8.67 9.89 -14.56
C GLU A 26 -9.97 10.50 -15.11
N LEU A 27 -10.92 9.64 -15.48
CA LEU A 27 -12.26 10.08 -15.91
C LEU A 27 -12.91 10.93 -14.82
N TYR A 28 -12.91 10.49 -13.56
CA TYR A 28 -13.47 11.28 -12.46
C TYR A 28 -12.79 12.64 -12.34
N ARG A 29 -11.47 12.68 -12.40
CA ARG A 29 -10.69 13.91 -12.31
C ARG A 29 -11.04 14.89 -13.45
N LYS A 30 -11.12 14.42 -14.69
CA LYS A 30 -11.47 15.23 -15.86
C LYS A 30 -12.91 15.76 -15.79
N LEU A 31 -13.81 15.00 -15.19
CA LEU A 31 -15.19 15.43 -14.93
C LEU A 31 -15.32 16.33 -13.69
N GLY A 32 -14.23 16.66 -13.00
CA GLY A 32 -14.21 17.53 -11.84
C GLY A 32 -14.66 16.89 -10.53
N TYR A 33 -14.65 15.55 -10.45
CA TYR A 33 -14.91 14.85 -9.20
C TYR A 33 -13.61 14.68 -8.38
N THR A 34 -13.70 14.84 -7.06
CA THR A 34 -12.59 14.53 -6.15
C THR A 34 -12.44 13.02 -5.97
N CYS A 35 -11.26 12.55 -5.58
CA CYS A 35 -10.87 11.12 -5.56
C CYS A 35 -11.73 10.18 -4.68
N SER A 36 -12.61 10.67 -3.85
CA SER A 36 -13.55 9.86 -3.05
C SER A 36 -14.85 9.62 -3.83
N CYS A 37 -14.81 8.76 -4.83
CA CYS A 37 -16.00 8.43 -5.60
C CYS A 37 -16.87 7.45 -4.81
N ASN A 38 -18.02 7.91 -4.36
CA ASN A 38 -19.05 7.06 -3.78
C ASN A 38 -19.81 6.30 -4.89
N SER A 39 -20.59 5.29 -4.50
CA SER A 39 -21.41 4.49 -5.43
C SER A 39 -22.30 5.37 -6.31
N HIS A 40 -22.92 6.40 -5.74
CA HIS A 40 -23.81 7.32 -6.45
C HIS A 40 -23.13 8.04 -7.63
N THR A 41 -21.87 8.46 -7.48
CA THR A 41 -21.11 9.09 -8.58
C THR A 41 -20.85 8.11 -9.71
N LYS A 42 -20.48 6.86 -9.35
CA LYS A 42 -20.28 5.79 -10.33
C LYS A 42 -21.55 5.49 -11.11
N ASP A 43 -22.67 5.36 -10.41
CA ASP A 43 -23.98 5.08 -11.03
C ASP A 43 -24.42 6.21 -11.96
N THR A 44 -24.15 7.46 -11.58
CA THR A 44 -24.44 8.62 -12.41
C THR A 44 -23.63 8.58 -13.70
N ILE A 45 -22.33 8.36 -13.63
CA ILE A 45 -21.48 8.26 -14.83
C ILE A 45 -21.89 7.09 -15.70
N GLN A 46 -22.21 5.92 -15.09
CA GLN A 46 -22.68 4.76 -15.84
C GLN A 46 -23.96 5.04 -16.63
N LYS A 47 -24.90 5.84 -16.09
CA LYS A 47 -26.10 6.27 -16.82
C LYS A 47 -25.76 7.07 -18.07
N TYR A 48 -24.77 7.99 -18.00
CA TYR A 48 -24.35 8.78 -19.17
C TYR A 48 -23.55 7.95 -20.17
N LEU A 49 -22.72 7.00 -19.72
CA LEU A 49 -22.06 6.05 -20.62
C LEU A 49 -23.09 5.24 -21.41
N ASN A 50 -24.10 4.70 -20.74
CA ASN A 50 -25.17 3.95 -21.37
C ASN A 50 -26.01 4.85 -22.31
N LYS A 51 -26.32 6.08 -21.89
CA LYS A 51 -27.08 7.06 -22.70
C LYS A 51 -26.40 7.38 -24.03
N TYR A 52 -25.06 7.49 -24.02
CA TYR A 52 -24.27 7.84 -25.21
C TYR A 52 -23.64 6.62 -25.90
N ASN A 53 -24.05 5.42 -25.49
CA ASN A 53 -23.56 4.13 -26.00
C ASN A 53 -22.01 4.03 -26.02
N LEU A 54 -21.39 4.45 -24.91
CA LEU A 54 -19.94 4.44 -24.71
C LEU A 54 -19.55 3.25 -23.85
N ASN A 55 -18.54 2.50 -24.28
CA ASN A 55 -17.89 1.51 -23.44
C ASN A 55 -16.58 2.06 -22.85
N VAL A 56 -16.08 1.40 -21.83
CA VAL A 56 -14.84 1.72 -21.13
C VAL A 56 -13.86 0.54 -21.15
N ASP A 57 -13.96 -0.33 -22.13
CA ASP A 57 -13.13 -1.55 -22.26
C ASP A 57 -11.65 -1.19 -22.47
N HIS A 58 -11.38 0.00 -23.00
CA HIS A 58 -10.04 0.55 -23.13
C HIS A 58 -9.47 1.07 -21.80
N PHE A 59 -10.28 1.12 -20.71
CA PHE A 59 -9.78 1.50 -19.40
C PHE A 59 -8.85 0.38 -18.88
N THR A 60 -7.61 0.49 -19.21
CA THR A 60 -6.58 -0.27 -18.54
C THR A 60 -6.29 0.39 -17.20
N SER A 61 -5.98 -0.41 -16.18
CA SER A 61 -5.43 0.14 -14.94
C SER A 61 -4.27 1.06 -15.32
N SER A 62 -4.49 2.37 -15.11
CA SER A 62 -3.63 3.49 -15.49
C SER A 62 -2.19 3.12 -15.83
N PRO A 63 -1.61 3.67 -16.91
CA PRO A 63 -0.18 3.67 -17.15
C PRO A 63 0.61 4.63 -16.21
N ILE A 64 -0.06 5.18 -15.14
CA ILE A 64 0.74 5.62 -14.00
C ILE A 64 1.56 4.41 -13.63
N ALA A 65 2.80 4.47 -14.07
CA ALA A 65 3.80 3.44 -13.98
C ALA A 65 3.47 2.57 -12.75
N ARG A 66 3.04 1.33 -12.99
CA ARG A 66 3.21 0.31 -11.97
C ARG A 66 4.69 0.39 -11.70
N THR A 67 5.05 1.16 -10.67
CA THR A 67 6.42 1.19 -10.20
C THR A 67 6.80 -0.26 -10.10
N LYS A 68 7.72 -0.68 -11.00
CA LYS A 68 8.09 -2.07 -11.18
C LYS A 68 8.24 -2.64 -9.78
N ARG A 69 7.44 -3.65 -9.43
CA ARG A 69 7.45 -4.17 -8.06
C ARG A 69 8.87 -4.61 -7.77
N LYS A 70 9.49 -4.00 -6.77
CA LYS A 70 10.85 -4.34 -6.38
C LYS A 70 10.98 -5.85 -6.17
N THR A 71 12.05 -6.43 -6.65
CA THR A 71 12.37 -7.85 -6.46
C THR A 71 12.76 -8.12 -5.02
N ASN A 72 12.89 -9.38 -4.63
CA ASN A 72 13.31 -9.71 -3.28
C ASN A 72 14.75 -9.26 -3.01
N GLU A 73 15.63 -9.34 -4.00
CA GLU A 73 17.02 -8.89 -3.94
C GLU A 73 17.12 -7.38 -3.76
N GLU A 74 16.18 -6.61 -4.34
CA GLU A 74 16.10 -5.16 -4.16
C GLU A 74 15.52 -4.75 -2.80
N ILE A 75 14.74 -5.64 -2.17
CA ILE A 75 14.12 -5.41 -0.85
C ILE A 75 15.05 -5.82 0.28
N PHE A 76 15.57 -7.07 0.22
CA PHE A 76 16.33 -7.69 1.30
C PHE A 76 17.84 -7.46 1.15
N LYS A 77 18.23 -6.20 1.22
CA LYS A 77 19.62 -5.76 1.15
C LYS A 77 19.91 -4.66 2.17
N GLU A 78 21.16 -4.38 2.38
CA GLU A 78 21.62 -3.21 3.12
C GLU A 78 21.29 -1.91 2.39
N ASN A 79 21.03 -0.83 3.12
CA ASN A 79 20.64 0.49 2.60
C ASN A 79 19.42 0.46 1.65
N SER A 80 18.45 -0.35 1.98
CA SER A 80 17.22 -0.47 1.22
C SER A 80 16.26 0.68 1.52
N GLU A 81 15.80 1.38 0.47
CA GLU A 81 14.82 2.49 0.56
C GLU A 81 13.36 2.00 0.54
N VAL A 82 13.12 0.75 0.89
CA VAL A 82 11.79 0.16 0.88
C VAL A 82 11.10 0.41 2.21
N SER A 83 9.80 0.74 2.18
CA SER A 83 9.04 0.94 3.42
C SER A 83 8.99 -0.33 4.27
N SER A 84 9.07 -0.17 5.59
CA SER A 84 9.03 -1.29 6.56
C SER A 84 7.79 -2.17 6.39
N ASN A 85 6.66 -1.59 5.99
CA ASN A 85 5.45 -2.38 5.72
C ASN A 85 5.62 -3.31 4.51
N THR A 86 6.31 -2.86 3.45
CA THR A 86 6.61 -3.69 2.28
C THR A 86 7.57 -4.82 2.65
N VAL A 87 8.62 -4.50 3.43
CA VAL A 87 9.58 -5.50 3.94
C VAL A 87 8.86 -6.56 4.76
N ARG A 88 8.06 -6.12 5.75
CA ARG A 88 7.29 -7.01 6.63
C ARG A 88 6.34 -7.92 5.84
N THR A 89 5.56 -7.34 4.92
CA THR A 89 4.60 -8.10 4.12
C THR A 89 5.29 -9.13 3.23
N ARG A 90 6.42 -8.76 2.63
CA ARG A 90 7.18 -9.64 1.77
C ARG A 90 7.91 -10.73 2.56
N PHE A 91 8.46 -10.40 3.73
CA PHE A 91 9.13 -11.34 4.65
C PHE A 91 8.15 -12.40 5.15
N LEU A 92 6.94 -11.98 5.55
CA LEU A 92 5.87 -12.89 5.96
C LEU A 92 5.40 -13.79 4.80
N LYS A 93 5.16 -13.20 3.62
CA LYS A 93 4.64 -13.93 2.45
C LYS A 93 5.60 -15.01 1.95
N ASN A 94 6.90 -14.78 2.04
CA ASN A 94 7.92 -15.73 1.57
C ASN A 94 8.36 -16.71 2.66
N GLU A 95 7.76 -16.63 3.87
CA GLU A 95 8.01 -17.55 4.97
C GLU A 95 9.51 -17.74 5.30
N TYR A 96 10.32 -16.66 5.18
CA TYR A 96 11.76 -16.72 5.48
C TYR A 96 12.08 -17.18 6.90
N GLN A 97 11.16 -16.92 7.83
CA GLN A 97 11.21 -17.43 9.20
C GLN A 97 9.81 -17.82 9.66
N LYS A 98 9.75 -18.84 10.55
CA LYS A 98 8.50 -19.20 11.21
C LYS A 98 7.92 -17.99 11.94
N TYR A 99 6.62 -17.72 11.76
CA TYR A 99 5.95 -16.56 12.37
C TYR A 99 5.71 -16.79 13.86
N LYS A 100 6.78 -16.69 14.65
CA LYS A 100 6.80 -16.75 16.11
C LYS A 100 7.90 -15.84 16.68
N CYS A 101 7.80 -15.45 17.93
CA CYS A 101 8.83 -14.63 18.57
C CYS A 101 10.17 -15.37 18.62
N SER A 102 11.22 -14.81 18.01
CA SER A 102 12.56 -15.38 17.96
C SER A 102 13.28 -15.36 19.32
N ILE A 103 12.80 -14.56 20.28
CA ILE A 103 13.41 -14.42 21.61
C ILE A 103 12.77 -15.37 22.61
N CYS A 104 11.44 -15.31 22.79
CA CYS A 104 10.75 -16.11 23.81
C CYS A 104 9.92 -17.27 23.25
N GLY A 105 9.88 -17.45 21.92
CA GLY A 105 9.13 -18.52 21.28
C GLY A 105 7.61 -18.33 21.24
N LEU A 106 7.09 -17.19 21.71
CA LEU A 106 5.65 -16.94 21.75
C LEU A 106 5.06 -17.03 20.34
N GLU A 107 4.04 -17.86 20.20
CA GLU A 107 3.26 -17.99 18.95
C GLU A 107 2.41 -16.72 18.74
N PRO A 108 1.92 -16.44 17.49
CA PRO A 108 1.13 -15.24 17.19
C PRO A 108 -0.29 -15.31 17.76
N PHE A 109 -0.38 -15.69 19.02
CA PHE A 109 -1.62 -15.86 19.76
C PHE A 109 -1.43 -15.51 21.23
N TRP A 110 -2.33 -14.69 21.79
CA TRP A 110 -2.28 -14.28 23.18
C TRP A 110 -3.68 -14.01 23.72
N ASN A 111 -3.96 -14.49 24.93
CA ASN A 111 -5.23 -14.26 25.63
C ASN A 111 -6.47 -14.52 24.77
N GLY A 112 -6.51 -15.66 24.06
CA GLY A 112 -7.64 -16.05 23.22
C GLY A 112 -7.76 -15.29 21.89
N LYS A 113 -6.75 -14.49 21.51
CA LYS A 113 -6.78 -13.65 20.31
C LYS A 113 -5.49 -13.73 19.50
N SER A 114 -5.59 -13.42 18.21
CA SER A 114 -4.38 -13.30 17.36
C SER A 114 -3.49 -12.16 17.83
N LEU A 115 -2.19 -12.43 17.91
CA LEU A 115 -1.15 -11.47 18.27
C LEU A 115 -0.34 -11.11 17.02
N VAL A 116 -0.22 -9.83 16.73
CA VAL A 116 0.64 -9.34 15.65
C VAL A 116 2.07 -9.22 16.17
N LEU A 117 3.00 -9.91 15.50
CA LEU A 117 4.43 -9.79 15.79
C LEU A 117 5.04 -8.62 15.01
N THR A 118 6.06 -7.99 15.57
CA THR A 118 6.87 -6.95 14.94
C THR A 118 8.02 -7.57 14.17
N LEU A 119 8.33 -7.08 12.98
CA LEU A 119 9.57 -7.39 12.29
C LEU A 119 10.64 -6.42 12.80
N ASP A 120 11.64 -6.95 13.47
CA ASP A 120 12.72 -6.22 14.12
C ASP A 120 14.03 -6.34 13.32
N HIS A 121 14.82 -5.26 13.34
CA HIS A 121 16.19 -5.23 12.81
C HIS A 121 17.16 -5.46 13.96
N ILE A 122 17.85 -6.60 13.95
CA ILE A 122 18.73 -7.05 15.06
C ILE A 122 19.78 -6.00 15.42
N ASN A 123 20.35 -5.34 14.41
CA ASN A 123 21.36 -4.27 14.60
C ASN A 123 20.75 -2.87 14.85
N GLY A 124 19.42 -2.73 14.86
CA GLY A 124 18.71 -1.47 15.04
C GLY A 124 18.83 -0.48 13.86
N ILE A 125 19.32 -0.91 12.71
CA ILE A 125 19.44 -0.10 11.50
C ILE A 125 18.24 -0.40 10.58
N HIS A 126 17.31 0.54 10.51
CA HIS A 126 15.99 0.35 9.88
C HIS A 126 16.00 0.12 8.36
N ASN A 127 17.06 0.45 7.68
CA ASN A 127 17.25 0.25 6.23
C ASN A 127 18.19 -0.91 5.88
N ASP A 128 18.70 -1.63 6.88
CA ASP A 128 19.45 -2.87 6.69
C ASP A 128 18.48 -4.07 6.70
N ASN A 129 17.86 -4.31 5.54
CA ASN A 129 16.85 -5.34 5.37
C ASN A 129 17.42 -6.72 4.99
N ARG A 130 18.70 -6.99 5.21
CA ARG A 130 19.26 -8.32 4.99
C ARG A 130 18.50 -9.35 5.81
N LEU A 131 18.26 -10.54 5.24
CA LEU A 131 17.44 -11.57 5.88
C LEU A 131 17.98 -12.03 7.23
N GLU A 132 19.29 -12.12 7.38
CA GLU A 132 19.99 -12.46 8.61
C GLU A 132 19.86 -11.40 9.71
N ASN A 133 19.53 -10.14 9.32
CA ASN A 133 19.32 -9.03 10.24
C ASN A 133 17.86 -8.83 10.65
N LEU A 134 16.94 -9.65 10.12
CA LEU A 134 15.50 -9.55 10.37
C LEU A 134 15.01 -10.69 11.24
N ARG A 135 14.14 -10.38 12.20
CA ARG A 135 13.50 -11.38 13.07
C ARG A 135 12.09 -10.97 13.50
N TRP A 136 11.25 -11.95 13.80
CA TRP A 136 9.97 -11.72 14.43
C TRP A 136 10.10 -11.60 15.94
N VAL A 137 9.50 -10.57 16.55
CA VAL A 137 9.48 -10.37 17.99
C VAL A 137 8.06 -10.06 18.48
N CYS A 138 7.71 -10.56 19.66
CA CYS A 138 6.43 -10.17 20.27
C CYS A 138 6.55 -8.78 20.90
N PRO A 139 5.42 -8.06 21.15
CA PRO A 139 5.44 -6.73 21.72
C PRO A 139 6.19 -6.60 23.04
N ASN A 140 6.18 -7.65 23.88
CA ASN A 140 6.88 -7.64 25.17
C ASN A 140 8.40 -7.70 24.97
N CYS A 141 8.89 -8.61 24.12
CA CYS A 141 10.32 -8.70 23.81
C CYS A 141 10.81 -7.46 23.06
N ASP A 142 10.03 -6.96 22.10
CA ASP A 142 10.34 -5.74 21.34
C ASP A 142 10.64 -4.55 22.25
N ARG A 143 9.78 -4.34 23.27
CA ARG A 143 9.97 -3.24 24.22
C ARG A 143 11.18 -3.35 25.14
N GLN A 144 11.72 -4.55 25.30
CA GLN A 144 12.90 -4.82 26.13
C GLN A 144 14.22 -4.70 25.36
N LEU A 145 14.17 -4.53 24.02
CA LEU A 145 15.37 -4.41 23.19
C LEU A 145 16.11 -3.09 23.47
N ASP A 146 17.43 -3.14 23.44
CA ASP A 146 18.29 -1.95 23.53
C ASP A 146 18.12 -1.05 22.31
N THR A 147 17.66 -1.61 21.18
CA THR A 147 17.36 -0.89 19.94
C THR A 147 15.96 -0.30 19.89
N PHE A 148 15.09 -0.62 20.86
CA PHE A 148 13.68 -0.19 20.86
C PHE A 148 13.53 1.32 20.82
N ALA A 149 12.64 1.81 19.91
CA ALA A 149 12.31 3.24 19.77
C ALA A 149 13.53 4.14 19.53
N GLY A 150 14.57 3.61 18.92
CA GLY A 150 15.77 4.38 18.58
C GLY A 150 16.72 4.64 19.76
N LYS A 151 16.61 3.90 20.85
CA LYS A 151 17.54 4.00 21.99
C LYS A 151 19.01 3.89 21.56
N ASN A 152 19.31 3.09 20.53
CA ASN A 152 20.66 2.95 19.96
C ASN A 152 21.21 4.26 19.36
N LYS A 153 20.38 5.27 19.08
CA LYS A 153 20.85 6.59 18.59
C LYS A 153 21.57 7.38 19.65
N ALA A 154 21.26 7.15 20.93
CA ALA A 154 21.92 7.83 22.04
C ALA A 154 23.42 7.43 22.17
N TYR A 155 23.79 6.22 21.74
CA TYR A 155 25.18 5.72 21.80
C TYR A 155 26.05 6.20 20.61
N LYS A 156 25.46 6.77 19.56
CA LYS A 156 26.22 7.26 18.40
C LYS A 156 26.72 8.70 18.55
N ASN A 157 26.28 9.41 19.59
CA ASN A 157 26.62 10.82 19.87
C ASN A 157 27.42 11.00 21.20
N ALA A 158 27.96 9.93 21.78
CA ALA A 158 28.81 9.95 22.95
C ALA A 158 30.28 9.74 22.60
#